data_dcf318640c68e46154a5b3bc22ee177e
#
_entry.id   dcf318640c68e46154a5b3bc22ee177e
#
_cell.length_a   1.000
_cell.length_b   1.000
_cell.length_c   1.000
_cell.angle_alpha   90.00
_cell.angle_beta   90.00
_cell.angle_gamma   90.00
#
_symmetry.space_group_name_H-M   'P 1'
#
loop_
_entity.id
_entity.type
_entity.pdbx_description
1 polymer ?
#
loop_
_entity_poly.entity_id
_entity_poly.type
_entity_poly.pdbx_seq_one_letter_code
_entity_poly.pdbx_strand_id
1 'polypeptide(L)'
;MKTPFAYATALSALVLTFASSAFAVTVPPGVTLAASQEITRQVPAETESLDPAHIESWTGNTIALDLFEGLTRIDAAGAVVPGVAQSWTRTAPDTWVFKLRHDARWSNGQPVTAADFIYAWQRVLDPKTGSKYTVLVEFVKNAKAILAGKAPLSSLGARAVDPYTLEVTTEVPAAFFPQLAAMPTMAPVNRDVVTRFGGEWTRPGNFVGNGPYTLADWQPNNRLVGAKSKTYWNASKVVITKVTYLPIENDETAMRMYQAGQFDYTYSIPSGIYAQVSKQFGPELKTGLQIATYYYSLNNEDPLFKDKRVRQALSMVLDRDLLTQRLTADGELPMYGLISKGTQGAAVFKPDWAGWPMAKRVDYARNLLKSAGYSDAKPLTFTLTYNTNDLHKKVALFATSEWRTKLGVTTKLENVEYKVLLKQRHDGKVQASRDGWFVDYNDAMSYFDLIRCNSVQNDQRYCNPQVDKIVDEANQQLDDAERTELLTKAHDTAMNDYPMVPLFQYSAVRLVKPYVGGYTSSNYVDQRATQDMYLIKH
;
A
#
# COMPACT_ATOMS: atom_id res chain seq x y z
N MET A 1 -24.16 15.94 -67.68
CA MET A 1 -24.66 16.32 -66.38
C MET A 1 -24.83 15.07 -65.52
N LYS A 2 -23.88 14.81 -64.63
CA LYS A 2 -23.94 13.71 -63.63
C LYS A 2 -23.54 14.36 -62.28
N THR A 3 -24.45 14.49 -61.37
CA THR A 3 -24.27 14.94 -60.01
C THR A 3 -23.66 13.83 -59.17
N PRO A 4 -22.66 14.08 -58.28
CA PRO A 4 -22.18 13.11 -57.31
C PRO A 4 -23.01 13.14 -56.04
N PHE A 5 -23.48 11.98 -55.59
CA PHE A 5 -24.05 11.75 -54.26
C PHE A 5 -22.94 11.74 -53.21
N ALA A 6 -23.04 12.60 -52.23
CA ALA A 6 -22.22 12.59 -51.03
C ALA A 6 -22.82 11.64 -49.99
N TYR A 7 -22.09 10.58 -49.63
CA TYR A 7 -22.41 9.74 -48.47
C TYR A 7 -21.86 10.39 -47.20
N ALA A 8 -22.73 10.85 -46.33
CA ALA A 8 -22.39 11.25 -44.98
C ALA A 8 -22.40 9.99 -44.09
N THR A 9 -21.24 9.50 -43.69
CA THR A 9 -21.08 8.48 -42.69
C THR A 9 -21.20 9.11 -41.30
N ALA A 10 -22.34 8.88 -40.66
CA ALA A 10 -22.51 9.21 -39.22
C ALA A 10 -21.78 8.17 -38.38
N LEU A 11 -20.69 8.56 -37.76
CA LEU A 11 -20.05 7.80 -36.68
C LEU A 11 -20.92 7.94 -35.41
N SER A 12 -21.72 6.93 -35.10
CA SER A 12 -22.41 6.81 -33.81
C SER A 12 -21.39 6.35 -32.76
N ALA A 13 -20.90 7.26 -31.93
CA ALA A 13 -20.14 6.92 -30.73
C ALA A 13 -21.07 6.19 -29.75
N LEU A 14 -20.85 4.89 -29.58
CA LEU A 14 -21.53 4.09 -28.58
C LEU A 14 -20.93 4.43 -27.21
N VAL A 15 -21.55 5.34 -26.46
CA VAL A 15 -21.21 5.59 -25.06
C VAL A 15 -21.73 4.41 -24.25
N LEU A 16 -20.84 3.45 -23.95
CA LEU A 16 -21.10 2.42 -22.95
C LEU A 16 -21.12 3.06 -21.57
N THR A 17 -22.30 3.45 -21.10
CA THR A 17 -22.51 3.78 -19.69
C THR A 17 -22.45 2.50 -18.89
N PHE A 18 -21.28 2.17 -18.33
CA PHE A 18 -21.21 1.23 -17.23
C PHE A 18 -21.91 1.89 -16.02
N ALA A 19 -23.12 1.47 -15.73
CA ALA A 19 -23.76 1.72 -14.45
C ALA A 19 -22.96 0.96 -13.41
N SER A 20 -21.99 1.61 -12.78
CA SER A 20 -21.24 1.08 -11.63
C SER A 20 -22.24 0.90 -10.50
N SER A 21 -22.70 -0.34 -10.31
CA SER A 21 -23.40 -0.73 -9.09
C SER A 21 -22.45 -0.42 -7.93
N ALA A 22 -22.83 0.51 -7.06
CA ALA A 22 -22.08 0.77 -5.84
C ALA A 22 -22.00 -0.53 -5.05
N PHE A 23 -20.83 -1.16 -5.04
CA PHE A 23 -20.57 -2.39 -4.30
C PHE A 23 -20.54 -2.05 -2.80
N ALA A 24 -21.68 -2.20 -2.17
CA ALA A 24 -21.81 -2.29 -0.72
C ALA A 24 -21.59 -3.74 -0.30
N VAL A 25 -21.31 -3.96 0.99
CA VAL A 25 -21.37 -5.32 1.55
C VAL A 25 -22.65 -5.99 1.12
N THR A 26 -22.54 -7.00 0.29
CA THR A 26 -23.66 -7.86 -0.05
C THR A 26 -23.64 -9.01 0.94
N VAL A 27 -24.56 -8.98 1.92
CA VAL A 27 -24.82 -10.14 2.78
C VAL A 27 -25.28 -11.27 1.85
N PRO A 28 -24.59 -12.43 1.80
CA PRO A 28 -24.96 -13.51 0.90
C PRO A 28 -26.38 -14.01 1.18
N PRO A 29 -27.15 -14.43 0.17
CA PRO A 29 -28.47 -15.03 0.36
C PRO A 29 -28.41 -16.21 1.34
N GLY A 30 -29.37 -16.28 2.27
CA GLY A 30 -29.45 -17.34 3.27
C GLY A 30 -28.62 -17.11 4.55
N VAL A 31 -27.81 -16.04 4.61
CA VAL A 31 -27.12 -15.66 5.85
C VAL A 31 -28.08 -14.97 6.80
N THR A 32 -28.21 -15.50 8.02
CA THR A 32 -28.96 -14.86 9.11
C THR A 32 -28.02 -13.96 9.89
N LEU A 33 -28.34 -12.67 9.95
CA LEU A 33 -27.55 -11.70 10.71
C LEU A 33 -27.76 -11.86 12.23
N ALA A 34 -26.73 -11.55 13.02
CA ALA A 34 -26.84 -11.41 14.46
C ALA A 34 -27.79 -10.27 14.83
N ALA A 35 -28.48 -10.41 15.96
CA ALA A 35 -29.40 -9.37 16.45
C ALA A 35 -28.67 -8.06 16.80
N SER A 36 -27.47 -8.17 17.38
CA SER A 36 -26.56 -7.04 17.59
C SER A 36 -25.53 -7.00 16.45
N GLN A 37 -25.39 -5.85 15.82
CA GLN A 37 -24.39 -5.57 14.79
C GLN A 37 -23.35 -4.59 15.33
N GLU A 38 -22.67 -5.02 16.42
CA GLU A 38 -21.61 -4.26 17.08
C GLU A 38 -20.32 -5.07 17.02
N ILE A 39 -19.26 -4.49 16.44
CA ILE A 39 -17.96 -5.16 16.29
C ILE A 39 -16.91 -4.48 17.15
N THR A 40 -16.04 -5.29 17.76
CA THR A 40 -14.86 -4.83 18.48
C THR A 40 -13.60 -5.27 17.73
N ARG A 41 -12.73 -4.33 17.41
CA ARG A 41 -11.48 -4.52 16.64
C ARG A 41 -10.28 -4.16 17.50
N GLN A 42 -9.27 -5.02 17.55
CA GLN A 42 -7.98 -4.65 18.12
C GLN A 42 -7.19 -3.80 17.11
N VAL A 43 -6.52 -2.78 17.61
CA VAL A 43 -5.50 -2.01 16.88
C VAL A 43 -4.17 -2.07 17.63
N PRO A 44 -3.00 -1.98 16.93
CA PRO A 44 -1.69 -2.24 17.54
C PRO A 44 -1.21 -1.15 18.48
N ALA A 45 -1.81 0.03 18.45
CA ALA A 45 -1.43 1.17 19.29
C ALA A 45 -2.57 2.18 19.39
N GLU A 46 -2.47 3.12 20.32
CA GLU A 46 -3.29 4.34 20.32
C GLU A 46 -3.06 5.14 19.04
N THR A 47 -4.10 5.79 18.52
CA THR A 47 -3.95 6.71 17.38
C THR A 47 -3.34 8.02 17.81
N GLU A 48 -2.39 8.52 17.03
CA GLU A 48 -1.76 9.81 17.27
C GLU A 48 -2.71 11.00 17.01
N SER A 49 -3.67 10.80 16.10
CA SER A 49 -4.64 11.83 15.70
C SER A 49 -5.86 11.21 15.01
N LEU A 50 -6.98 11.95 15.02
CA LEU A 50 -8.13 11.72 14.15
C LEU A 50 -8.26 12.80 13.07
N ASP A 51 -7.32 13.73 13.02
CA ASP A 51 -7.24 14.73 11.96
C ASP A 51 -6.50 14.17 10.76
N PRO A 52 -7.11 14.04 9.58
CA PRO A 52 -6.48 13.52 8.37
C PRO A 52 -5.13 14.15 8.02
N ALA A 53 -4.92 15.43 8.38
CA ALA A 53 -3.65 16.12 8.15
C ALA A 53 -2.52 15.67 9.10
N HIS A 54 -2.82 14.96 10.17
CA HIS A 54 -1.86 14.56 11.21
C HIS A 54 -1.77 13.05 11.40
N ILE A 55 -2.46 12.27 10.58
CA ILE A 55 -2.40 10.80 10.63
C ILE A 55 -1.18 10.32 9.86
N GLU A 56 -0.34 9.54 10.55
CA GLU A 56 0.86 8.90 10.00
C GLU A 56 0.83 7.38 10.22
N SER A 57 0.08 6.90 11.24
CA SER A 57 0.08 5.49 11.64
C SER A 57 -0.97 4.66 10.91
N TRP A 58 -0.71 3.35 10.87
CA TRP A 58 -1.70 2.37 10.41
C TRP A 58 -3.00 2.41 11.25
N THR A 59 -2.88 2.61 12.58
CA THR A 59 -4.03 2.74 13.48
C THR A 59 -4.90 3.93 13.12
N GLY A 60 -4.29 5.11 12.98
CA GLY A 60 -4.99 6.32 12.59
C GLY A 60 -5.68 6.17 11.23
N ASN A 61 -4.96 5.62 10.24
CA ASN A 61 -5.53 5.34 8.92
C ASN A 61 -6.74 4.39 9.00
N THR A 62 -6.64 3.29 9.76
CA THR A 62 -7.74 2.32 9.91
C THR A 62 -9.01 2.97 10.50
N ILE A 63 -8.86 3.79 11.53
CA ILE A 63 -9.98 4.49 12.17
C ILE A 63 -10.54 5.57 11.23
N ALA A 64 -9.67 6.29 10.54
CA ALA A 64 -10.10 7.36 9.64
C ALA A 64 -10.89 6.85 8.42
N LEU A 65 -10.63 5.63 7.92
CA LEU A 65 -11.45 4.99 6.88
C LEU A 65 -12.92 4.79 7.29
N ASP A 66 -13.20 4.74 8.58
CA ASP A 66 -14.56 4.64 9.10
C ASP A 66 -15.19 6.02 9.38
N LEU A 67 -14.38 7.03 9.71
CA LEU A 67 -14.84 8.37 10.09
C LEU A 67 -14.93 9.34 8.90
N PHE A 68 -14.17 9.06 7.83
CA PHE A 68 -14.10 9.88 6.62
C PHE A 68 -14.22 9.01 5.36
N GLU A 69 -14.63 9.64 4.27
CA GLU A 69 -14.61 9.04 2.94
C GLU A 69 -13.97 10.02 1.95
N GLY A 70 -12.99 9.52 1.18
CA GLY A 70 -12.31 10.26 0.12
C GLY A 70 -13.13 10.42 -1.15
N LEU A 71 -12.51 10.93 -2.22
CA LEU A 71 -13.13 10.92 -3.56
C LEU A 71 -13.46 9.49 -3.97
N THR A 72 -12.54 8.58 -3.73
CA THR A 72 -12.67 7.14 -3.91
C THR A 72 -12.50 6.43 -2.57
N ARG A 73 -12.78 5.13 -2.53
CA ARG A 73 -12.48 4.27 -1.38
C ARG A 73 -11.95 2.91 -1.84
N ILE A 74 -11.34 2.18 -0.94
CA ILE A 74 -10.94 0.78 -1.15
C ILE A 74 -12.06 -0.12 -0.62
N ASP A 75 -12.50 -1.09 -1.42
CA ASP A 75 -13.51 -2.07 -1.01
C ASP A 75 -12.88 -3.25 -0.24
N ALA A 76 -13.72 -4.20 0.20
CA ALA A 76 -13.29 -5.39 0.92
C ALA A 76 -12.28 -6.24 0.16
N ALA A 77 -12.29 -6.21 -1.18
CA ALA A 77 -11.37 -6.96 -2.04
C ALA A 77 -10.06 -6.19 -2.34
N GLY A 78 -9.95 -4.94 -1.92
CA GLY A 78 -8.78 -4.09 -2.19
C GLY A 78 -8.87 -3.30 -3.51
N ALA A 79 -10.04 -3.26 -4.14
CA ALA A 79 -10.27 -2.50 -5.36
C ALA A 79 -10.67 -1.05 -5.07
N VAL A 80 -10.24 -0.13 -5.94
CA VAL A 80 -10.68 1.27 -5.90
C VAL A 80 -12.10 1.36 -6.44
N VAL A 81 -12.99 1.89 -5.63
CA VAL A 81 -14.42 2.04 -5.98
C VAL A 81 -14.91 3.47 -5.69
N PRO A 82 -16.06 3.88 -6.24
CA PRO A 82 -16.64 5.18 -5.93
C PRO A 82 -16.84 5.42 -4.43
N GLY A 83 -16.39 6.61 -3.99
CA GLY A 83 -16.64 7.18 -2.67
C GLY A 83 -17.54 8.41 -2.80
N VAL A 84 -17.08 9.58 -2.32
CA VAL A 84 -17.76 10.86 -2.52
C VAL A 84 -17.87 11.20 -4.01
N ALA A 85 -16.87 10.83 -4.83
CA ALA A 85 -17.02 10.88 -6.29
C ALA A 85 -17.78 9.64 -6.78
N GLN A 86 -18.86 9.86 -7.53
CA GLN A 86 -19.60 8.77 -8.18
C GLN A 86 -18.92 8.24 -9.45
N SER A 87 -18.04 9.06 -10.05
CA SER A 87 -17.24 8.70 -11.23
C SER A 87 -16.05 9.64 -11.37
N TRP A 88 -15.05 9.19 -12.12
CA TRP A 88 -13.89 10.00 -12.49
C TRP A 88 -13.41 9.64 -13.89
N THR A 89 -12.71 10.57 -14.51
CA THR A 89 -12.14 10.40 -15.85
C THR A 89 -10.76 11.06 -15.88
N ARG A 90 -9.78 10.36 -16.44
CA ARG A 90 -8.46 10.91 -16.75
C ARG A 90 -8.55 11.58 -18.13
N THR A 91 -8.51 12.90 -18.18
CA THR A 91 -8.67 13.69 -19.40
C THR A 91 -7.36 14.02 -20.09
N ALA A 92 -6.25 13.96 -19.34
CA ALA A 92 -4.88 14.05 -19.82
C ALA A 92 -3.98 13.18 -18.91
N PRO A 93 -2.73 12.86 -19.31
CA PRO A 93 -1.84 12.06 -18.46
C PRO A 93 -1.67 12.57 -17.03
N ASP A 94 -1.78 13.86 -16.81
CA ASP A 94 -1.67 14.56 -15.53
C ASP A 94 -2.97 15.18 -15.02
N THR A 95 -4.13 14.95 -15.68
CA THR A 95 -5.38 15.65 -15.34
C THR A 95 -6.52 14.69 -15.13
N TRP A 96 -7.17 14.81 -13.97
CA TRP A 96 -8.33 14.05 -13.55
C TRP A 96 -9.54 14.94 -13.29
N VAL A 97 -10.71 14.47 -13.67
CA VAL A 97 -12.01 15.11 -13.36
C VAL A 97 -12.86 14.14 -12.55
N PHE A 98 -13.23 14.55 -11.34
CA PHE A 98 -14.09 13.81 -10.43
C PHE A 98 -15.49 14.42 -10.40
N LYS A 99 -16.54 13.61 -10.62
CA LYS A 99 -17.94 13.99 -10.47
C LYS A 99 -18.43 13.55 -9.10
N LEU A 100 -18.72 14.52 -8.23
CA LEU A 100 -19.13 14.26 -6.85
C LEU A 100 -20.63 13.94 -6.75
N ARG A 101 -20.99 13.20 -5.71
CA ARG A 101 -22.37 12.89 -5.36
C ARG A 101 -23.10 14.13 -4.85
N HIS A 102 -24.34 14.31 -5.23
CA HIS A 102 -25.18 15.37 -4.70
C HIS A 102 -25.79 15.03 -3.33
N ASP A 103 -25.77 13.76 -2.93
CA ASP A 103 -26.31 13.24 -1.67
C ASP A 103 -25.25 12.99 -0.60
N ALA A 104 -23.96 13.20 -0.89
CA ALA A 104 -22.91 13.15 0.13
C ALA A 104 -23.10 14.28 1.15
N ARG A 105 -23.08 13.92 2.44
CA ARG A 105 -23.32 14.83 3.57
C ARG A 105 -22.30 14.64 4.66
N TRP A 106 -21.96 15.75 5.30
CA TRP A 106 -21.31 15.75 6.61
C TRP A 106 -22.25 15.22 7.69
N SER A 107 -21.72 14.74 8.81
CA SER A 107 -22.52 14.25 9.94
C SER A 107 -23.43 15.32 10.58
N ASN A 108 -23.15 16.61 10.33
CA ASN A 108 -23.99 17.75 10.70
C ASN A 108 -25.07 18.10 9.64
N GLY A 109 -25.16 17.33 8.53
CA GLY A 109 -26.16 17.49 7.47
C GLY A 109 -25.74 18.44 6.33
N GLN A 110 -24.67 19.19 6.44
CA GLN A 110 -24.15 20.03 5.36
C GLN A 110 -23.73 19.19 4.14
N PRO A 111 -23.83 19.69 2.89
CA PRO A 111 -23.35 18.97 1.71
C PRO A 111 -21.81 18.89 1.71
N VAL A 112 -21.27 17.79 1.18
CA VAL A 112 -19.84 17.66 0.87
C VAL A 112 -19.62 18.15 -0.56
N THR A 113 -18.65 19.04 -0.75
CA THR A 113 -18.38 19.72 -2.03
C THR A 113 -16.92 19.63 -2.45
N ALA A 114 -16.62 19.98 -3.70
CA ALA A 114 -15.25 20.07 -4.22
C ALA A 114 -14.37 21.04 -3.40
N ALA A 115 -14.96 22.10 -2.86
CA ALA A 115 -14.23 23.07 -2.03
C ALA A 115 -13.70 22.46 -0.73
N ASP A 116 -14.38 21.45 -0.15
CA ASP A 116 -13.95 20.78 1.07
C ASP A 116 -12.66 19.97 0.86
N PHE A 117 -12.53 19.32 -0.30
CA PHE A 117 -11.29 18.61 -0.70
C PHE A 117 -10.14 19.58 -0.91
N ILE A 118 -10.38 20.65 -1.67
CA ILE A 118 -9.35 21.67 -1.92
C ILE A 118 -8.86 22.28 -0.59
N TYR A 119 -9.78 22.63 0.31
CA TYR A 119 -9.45 23.13 1.64
C TYR A 119 -8.62 22.14 2.44
N ALA A 120 -9.00 20.86 2.46
CA ALA A 120 -8.28 19.83 3.18
C ALA A 120 -6.84 19.69 2.66
N TRP A 121 -6.64 19.64 1.35
CA TRP A 121 -5.31 19.50 0.74
C TRP A 121 -4.45 20.74 0.92
N GLN A 122 -5.04 21.94 0.80
CA GLN A 122 -4.34 23.18 1.11
C GLN A 122 -3.91 23.22 2.58
N ARG A 123 -4.75 22.71 3.49
CA ARG A 123 -4.45 22.63 4.91
C ARG A 123 -3.29 21.67 5.20
N VAL A 124 -3.23 20.51 4.55
CA VAL A 124 -2.08 19.57 4.67
C VAL A 124 -0.77 20.26 4.25
N LEU A 125 -0.82 21.10 3.22
CA LEU A 125 0.36 21.81 2.68
C LEU A 125 0.68 23.11 3.43
N ASP A 126 -0.21 23.62 4.27
CA ASP A 126 0.04 24.85 5.06
C ASP A 126 1.05 24.56 6.18
N PRO A 127 2.23 25.22 6.21
CA PRO A 127 3.20 25.07 7.29
C PRO A 127 2.61 25.30 8.69
N LYS A 128 1.56 26.11 8.83
CA LYS A 128 0.87 26.35 10.10
C LYS A 128 0.12 25.11 10.61
N THR A 129 -0.29 24.21 9.75
CA THR A 129 -0.90 22.95 10.13
C THR A 129 0.13 21.99 10.73
N GLY A 130 1.38 22.02 10.22
CA GLY A 130 2.45 21.15 10.70
C GLY A 130 2.26 19.67 10.35
N SER A 131 1.58 19.38 9.23
CA SER A 131 1.45 18.00 8.72
C SER A 131 2.83 17.41 8.46
N LYS A 132 3.04 16.17 8.89
CA LYS A 132 4.27 15.41 8.61
C LYS A 132 4.13 14.41 7.48
N TYR A 133 2.90 14.18 7.01
CA TYR A 133 2.61 13.21 5.95
C TYR A 133 2.04 13.90 4.72
N THR A 134 2.84 14.78 4.10
CA THR A 134 2.44 15.58 2.92
C THR A 134 2.60 14.82 1.61
N VAL A 135 3.35 13.71 1.62
CA VAL A 135 3.80 12.98 0.42
C VAL A 135 2.68 12.63 -0.57
N LEU A 136 1.48 12.30 -0.08
CA LEU A 136 0.35 11.96 -0.96
C LEU A 136 -0.22 13.19 -1.68
N VAL A 137 -0.24 14.35 -1.00
CA VAL A 137 -0.72 15.61 -1.60
C VAL A 137 0.34 16.22 -2.51
N GLU A 138 1.61 15.87 -2.35
CA GLU A 138 2.72 16.34 -3.19
C GLU A 138 2.63 15.90 -4.65
N PHE A 139 1.78 14.91 -4.95
CA PHE A 139 1.44 14.57 -6.33
C PHE A 139 0.57 15.62 -7.04
N VAL A 140 -0.13 16.48 -6.30
CA VAL A 140 -0.92 17.57 -6.88
C VAL A 140 0.02 18.69 -7.31
N LYS A 141 -0.20 19.22 -8.50
CA LYS A 141 0.65 20.27 -9.10
C LYS A 141 0.83 21.47 -8.16
N ASN A 142 2.03 22.00 -8.13
CA ASN A 142 2.50 23.09 -7.27
C ASN A 142 2.59 22.75 -5.76
N ALA A 143 2.20 21.55 -5.29
CA ALA A 143 2.25 21.21 -3.87
C ALA A 143 3.66 21.36 -3.27
N LYS A 144 4.70 20.89 -3.96
CA LYS A 144 6.11 21.04 -3.53
C LYS A 144 6.56 22.49 -3.47
N ALA A 145 6.11 23.32 -4.40
CA ALA A 145 6.42 24.77 -4.40
C ALA A 145 5.72 25.47 -3.22
N ILE A 146 4.50 25.07 -2.89
CA ILE A 146 3.74 25.57 -1.74
C ILE A 146 4.46 25.21 -0.43
N LEU A 147 4.82 23.93 -0.24
CA LEU A 147 5.57 23.45 0.93
C LEU A 147 6.91 24.19 1.11
N ALA A 148 7.58 24.49 -0.01
CA ALA A 148 8.82 25.27 0.01
C ALA A 148 8.61 26.79 0.22
N GLY A 149 7.37 27.26 0.42
CA GLY A 149 7.03 28.68 0.55
C GLY A 149 7.23 29.51 -0.73
N LYS A 150 7.37 28.85 -1.90
CA LYS A 150 7.63 29.50 -3.19
C LYS A 150 6.35 29.80 -3.98
N ALA A 151 5.20 29.28 -3.53
CA ALA A 151 3.91 29.47 -4.17
C ALA A 151 2.80 29.59 -3.11
N PRO A 152 1.72 30.35 -3.38
CA PRO A 152 0.60 30.47 -2.45
C PRO A 152 -0.27 29.20 -2.47
N LEU A 153 -0.99 28.90 -1.36
CA LEU A 153 -1.93 27.77 -1.26
C LEU A 153 -2.96 27.75 -2.39
N SER A 154 -3.40 28.93 -2.86
CA SER A 154 -4.35 29.07 -3.95
C SER A 154 -3.83 28.60 -5.33
N SER A 155 -2.53 28.37 -5.46
CA SER A 155 -1.92 27.87 -6.71
C SER A 155 -1.93 26.34 -6.83
N LEU A 156 -2.45 25.63 -5.80
CA LEU A 156 -2.57 24.18 -5.84
C LEU A 156 -3.35 23.74 -7.09
N GLY A 157 -2.85 22.70 -7.78
CA GLY A 157 -3.45 22.15 -9.00
C GLY A 157 -4.78 21.42 -8.78
N ALA A 158 -5.66 21.99 -7.95
CA ALA A 158 -6.98 21.47 -7.66
C ALA A 158 -8.02 22.60 -7.80
N ARG A 159 -9.05 22.39 -8.63
CA ARG A 159 -10.03 23.42 -8.99
C ARG A 159 -11.46 22.88 -8.89
N ALA A 160 -12.31 23.56 -8.14
CA ALA A 160 -13.76 23.35 -8.21
C ALA A 160 -14.29 23.99 -9.51
N VAL A 161 -14.69 23.17 -10.47
CA VAL A 161 -15.34 23.63 -11.70
C VAL A 161 -16.75 24.12 -11.38
N ASP A 162 -17.43 23.37 -10.52
CA ASP A 162 -18.69 23.67 -9.84
C ASP A 162 -18.68 22.98 -8.47
N PRO A 163 -19.69 23.13 -7.60
CA PRO A 163 -19.70 22.51 -6.26
C PRO A 163 -19.54 20.98 -6.27
N TYR A 164 -19.85 20.29 -7.37
CA TYR A 164 -19.82 18.83 -7.47
C TYR A 164 -18.91 18.31 -8.59
N THR A 165 -18.03 19.16 -9.12
CA THR A 165 -17.02 18.78 -10.09
C THR A 165 -15.65 19.29 -9.65
N LEU A 166 -14.77 18.36 -9.29
CA LEU A 166 -13.37 18.62 -8.91
C LEU A 166 -12.45 18.23 -10.07
N GLU A 167 -11.65 19.18 -10.55
CA GLU A 167 -10.55 18.94 -11.47
C GLU A 167 -9.24 18.98 -10.72
N VAL A 168 -8.38 17.97 -10.95
CA VAL A 168 -7.07 17.85 -10.32
C VAL A 168 -6.01 17.68 -11.40
N THR A 169 -5.00 18.54 -11.38
CA THR A 169 -3.79 18.39 -12.18
C THR A 169 -2.68 17.90 -11.27
N THR A 170 -1.96 16.85 -11.68
CA THR A 170 -0.84 16.28 -10.93
C THR A 170 0.49 16.87 -11.42
N GLU A 171 1.52 16.83 -10.59
CA GLU A 171 2.87 17.33 -10.91
C GLU A 171 3.54 16.52 -12.01
N VAL A 172 3.26 15.22 -12.04
CA VAL A 172 3.70 14.24 -13.04
C VAL A 172 2.50 13.38 -13.44
N PRO A 173 2.54 12.70 -14.60
CA PRO A 173 1.50 11.74 -14.95
C PRO A 173 1.27 10.71 -13.83
N ALA A 174 0.03 10.60 -13.33
CA ALA A 174 -0.32 9.77 -12.19
C ALA A 174 -1.60 8.95 -12.44
N ALA A 175 -1.50 7.84 -13.19
CA ALA A 175 -2.62 6.93 -13.44
C ALA A 175 -3.21 6.34 -12.14
N PHE A 176 -2.40 6.27 -11.10
CA PHE A 176 -2.75 5.77 -9.77
C PHE A 176 -3.43 6.82 -8.85
N PHE A 177 -3.68 8.05 -9.33
CA PHE A 177 -4.28 9.11 -8.50
C PHE A 177 -5.60 8.70 -7.82
N PRO A 178 -6.49 7.89 -8.44
CA PRO A 178 -7.67 7.38 -7.74
C PRO A 178 -7.35 6.52 -6.50
N GLN A 179 -6.21 5.80 -6.45
CA GLN A 179 -5.78 5.09 -5.23
C GLN A 179 -5.37 6.08 -4.13
N LEU A 180 -4.62 7.13 -4.49
CA LEU A 180 -4.25 8.18 -3.54
C LEU A 180 -5.49 8.87 -2.96
N ALA A 181 -6.48 9.13 -3.81
CA ALA A 181 -7.73 9.78 -3.44
C ALA A 181 -8.60 8.97 -2.47
N ALA A 182 -8.28 7.68 -2.24
CA ALA A 182 -8.90 6.81 -1.25
C ALA A 182 -8.22 6.89 0.14
N MET A 183 -7.03 7.48 0.22
CA MET A 183 -6.26 7.54 1.46
C MET A 183 -6.82 8.60 2.41
N PRO A 184 -6.81 8.36 3.73
CA PRO A 184 -7.36 9.31 4.71
C PRO A 184 -6.78 10.72 4.63
N THR A 185 -5.47 10.87 4.36
CA THR A 185 -4.83 12.18 4.18
C THR A 185 -5.45 12.99 3.04
N MET A 186 -6.02 12.31 2.03
CA MET A 186 -6.69 12.94 0.89
C MET A 186 -8.20 13.17 1.14
N ALA A 187 -8.74 12.74 2.28
CA ALA A 187 -10.13 12.94 2.64
C ALA A 187 -10.46 14.43 2.88
N PRO A 188 -11.71 14.86 2.66
CA PRO A 188 -12.13 16.21 2.94
C PRO A 188 -12.25 16.43 4.45
N VAL A 189 -12.14 17.68 4.90
CA VAL A 189 -12.45 18.09 6.27
C VAL A 189 -13.45 19.26 6.27
N ASN A 190 -14.34 19.29 7.24
CA ASN A 190 -15.33 20.35 7.35
C ASN A 190 -14.67 21.66 7.83
N ARG A 191 -14.57 22.64 6.93
CA ARG A 191 -13.89 23.90 7.17
C ARG A 191 -14.45 24.68 8.38
N ASP A 192 -15.79 24.72 8.51
CA ASP A 192 -16.44 25.49 9.56
C ASP A 192 -16.08 24.94 10.95
N VAL A 193 -16.03 23.62 11.08
CA VAL A 193 -15.71 22.92 12.33
C VAL A 193 -14.24 23.08 12.68
N VAL A 194 -13.33 22.88 11.70
CA VAL A 194 -11.89 23.09 11.87
C VAL A 194 -11.59 24.54 12.29
N THR A 195 -12.22 25.51 11.64
CA THR A 195 -12.04 26.93 11.95
C THR A 195 -12.58 27.29 13.34
N ARG A 196 -13.73 26.71 13.71
CA ARG A 196 -14.41 27.01 14.97
C ARG A 196 -13.70 26.46 16.19
N PHE A 197 -13.19 25.21 16.11
CA PHE A 197 -12.70 24.48 17.25
C PHE A 197 -11.16 24.31 17.26
N GLY A 198 -10.47 24.73 16.19
CA GLY A 198 -9.02 24.57 16.09
C GLY A 198 -8.59 23.11 16.35
N GLY A 199 -7.58 22.88 17.20
CA GLY A 199 -7.09 21.54 17.53
C GLY A 199 -8.09 20.60 18.22
N GLU A 200 -9.18 21.16 18.77
CA GLU A 200 -10.22 20.37 19.47
C GLU A 200 -11.36 19.88 18.53
N TRP A 201 -11.26 20.11 17.24
CA TRP A 201 -12.32 19.74 16.30
C TRP A 201 -12.54 18.22 16.18
N THR A 202 -11.51 17.42 16.51
CA THR A 202 -11.56 15.96 16.47
C THR A 202 -12.05 15.31 17.77
N ARG A 203 -12.41 16.12 18.79
CA ARG A 203 -12.92 15.60 20.06
C ARG A 203 -14.39 15.18 19.96
N PRO A 204 -14.81 14.18 20.77
CA PRO A 204 -16.24 13.87 20.88
C PRO A 204 -17.08 15.11 21.18
N GLY A 205 -18.18 15.27 20.46
CA GLY A 205 -19.05 16.45 20.53
C GLY A 205 -18.71 17.57 19.54
N ASN A 206 -17.46 17.73 19.12
CA ASN A 206 -17.04 18.69 18.10
C ASN A 206 -16.88 18.03 16.72
N PHE A 207 -16.62 16.72 16.70
CA PHE A 207 -16.26 15.97 15.52
C PHE A 207 -17.37 16.00 14.45
N VAL A 208 -16.97 16.33 13.20
CA VAL A 208 -17.82 16.23 12.01
C VAL A 208 -17.04 15.51 10.92
N GLY A 209 -17.48 14.32 10.56
CA GLY A 209 -16.94 13.50 9.47
C GLY A 209 -17.99 13.30 8.36
N ASN A 210 -17.55 12.71 7.25
CA ASN A 210 -18.39 12.36 6.12
C ASN A 210 -18.40 10.85 5.84
N GLY A 211 -17.83 10.06 6.73
CA GLY A 211 -17.70 8.61 6.60
C GLY A 211 -18.93 7.82 7.08
N PRO A 212 -18.85 6.48 6.98
CA PRO A 212 -19.91 5.57 7.40
C PRO A 212 -20.20 5.59 8.91
N TYR A 213 -19.25 6.05 9.70
CA TYR A 213 -19.39 6.20 11.16
C TYR A 213 -19.07 7.64 11.59
N THR A 214 -19.63 8.03 12.73
CA THR A 214 -19.29 9.28 13.44
C THR A 214 -18.68 8.94 14.80
N LEU A 215 -17.80 9.80 15.30
CA LEU A 215 -17.13 9.60 16.60
C LEU A 215 -18.16 9.74 17.74
N ALA A 216 -18.37 8.64 18.47
CA ALA A 216 -19.28 8.60 19.63
C ALA A 216 -18.55 8.76 20.96
N ASP A 217 -17.37 8.14 21.11
CA ASP A 217 -16.54 8.21 22.32
C ASP A 217 -15.07 8.05 21.95
N TRP A 218 -14.19 8.71 22.69
CA TRP A 218 -12.74 8.50 22.57
C TRP A 218 -12.10 8.71 23.94
N GLN A 219 -11.62 7.62 24.49
CA GLN A 219 -10.86 7.58 25.74
C GLN A 219 -9.44 7.10 25.40
N PRO A 220 -8.47 8.00 25.33
CA PRO A 220 -7.10 7.65 24.93
C PRO A 220 -6.53 6.50 25.75
N ASN A 221 -5.82 5.57 25.07
CA ASN A 221 -5.26 4.33 25.61
C ASN A 221 -6.29 3.34 26.20
N ASN A 222 -7.57 3.58 25.99
CA ASN A 222 -8.64 2.68 26.44
C ASN A 222 -9.49 2.20 25.26
N ARG A 223 -10.21 3.11 24.60
CA ARG A 223 -11.06 2.78 23.45
C ARG A 223 -11.43 3.99 22.62
N LEU A 224 -11.77 3.72 21.36
CA LEU A 224 -12.47 4.65 20.48
C LEU A 224 -13.74 3.96 19.97
N VAL A 225 -14.85 4.69 19.93
CA VAL A 225 -16.15 4.18 19.49
C VAL A 225 -16.69 4.99 18.33
N GLY A 226 -16.96 4.31 17.22
CA GLY A 226 -17.68 4.84 16.06
C GLY A 226 -19.14 4.35 16.08
N ALA A 227 -20.09 5.25 15.94
CA ALA A 227 -21.51 4.93 15.75
C ALA A 227 -21.89 5.14 14.28
N LYS A 228 -22.72 4.26 13.71
CA LYS A 228 -23.20 4.36 12.34
C LYS A 228 -23.76 5.75 12.05
N SER A 229 -23.26 6.40 11.02
CA SER A 229 -23.71 7.72 10.57
C SER A 229 -25.08 7.63 9.90
N LYS A 230 -26.01 8.47 10.32
CA LYS A 230 -27.35 8.58 9.72
C LYS A 230 -27.37 9.41 8.44
N THR A 231 -26.35 10.23 8.23
CA THR A 231 -26.25 11.17 7.10
C THR A 231 -25.32 10.66 6.00
N TYR A 232 -24.63 9.54 6.24
CA TYR A 232 -23.77 8.94 5.23
C TYR A 232 -24.60 8.51 4.00
N TRP A 233 -24.18 8.88 2.81
CA TRP A 233 -24.94 8.64 1.57
C TRP A 233 -25.31 7.16 1.36
N ASN A 234 -24.43 6.23 1.80
CA ASN A 234 -24.64 4.79 1.66
C ASN A 234 -25.04 4.11 2.99
N ALA A 235 -25.61 4.85 3.93
CA ALA A 235 -25.98 4.35 5.27
C ALA A 235 -26.89 3.11 5.23
N SER A 236 -27.78 3.00 4.23
CA SER A 236 -28.69 1.87 4.08
C SER A 236 -27.97 0.53 3.87
N LYS A 237 -26.72 0.56 3.42
CA LYS A 237 -25.89 -0.60 3.12
C LYS A 237 -24.89 -0.94 4.26
N VAL A 238 -24.64 -0.02 5.17
CA VAL A 238 -23.79 -0.27 6.34
C VAL A 238 -24.58 -1.15 7.33
N VAL A 239 -24.10 -2.36 7.59
CA VAL A 239 -24.75 -3.33 8.48
C VAL A 239 -24.33 -3.11 9.93
N ILE A 240 -23.03 -3.01 10.20
CA ILE A 240 -22.52 -2.76 11.55
C ILE A 240 -23.00 -1.41 12.07
N THR A 241 -23.61 -1.41 13.26
CA THR A 241 -24.18 -0.18 13.87
C THR A 241 -23.21 0.52 14.81
N LYS A 242 -22.22 -0.22 15.35
CA LYS A 242 -21.20 0.33 16.24
C LYS A 242 -19.88 -0.42 16.04
N VAL A 243 -18.79 0.32 15.96
CA VAL A 243 -17.42 -0.23 15.99
C VAL A 243 -16.68 0.30 17.22
N THR A 244 -16.02 -0.60 17.94
CA THR A 244 -15.13 -0.26 19.06
C THR A 244 -13.70 -0.64 18.68
N TYR A 245 -12.77 0.27 18.80
CA TYR A 245 -11.34 0.03 18.63
C TYR A 245 -10.66 -0.04 20.00
N LEU A 246 -9.92 -1.13 20.25
CA LEU A 246 -9.13 -1.33 21.46
C LEU A 246 -7.63 -1.29 21.12
N PRO A 247 -6.87 -0.32 21.64
CA PRO A 247 -5.43 -0.23 21.42
C PRO A 247 -4.71 -1.21 22.34
N ILE A 248 -4.23 -2.34 21.79
CA ILE A 248 -3.49 -3.37 22.52
C ILE A 248 -2.18 -3.62 21.78
N GLU A 249 -1.07 -3.17 22.36
CA GLU A 249 0.26 -3.20 21.71
C GLU A 249 0.91 -4.59 21.74
N ASN A 250 0.66 -5.37 22.78
CA ASN A 250 1.28 -6.68 22.97
C ASN A 250 0.43 -7.78 22.33
N ASP A 251 0.96 -8.43 21.29
CA ASP A 251 0.26 -9.46 20.52
C ASP A 251 -0.13 -10.69 21.34
N GLU A 252 0.66 -11.10 22.36
CA GLU A 252 0.29 -12.20 23.24
C GLU A 252 -0.92 -11.84 24.10
N THR A 253 -0.97 -10.60 24.58
CA THR A 253 -2.13 -10.08 25.33
C THR A 253 -3.33 -10.00 24.40
N ALA A 254 -3.18 -9.48 23.19
CA ALA A 254 -4.23 -9.43 22.19
C ALA A 254 -4.79 -10.84 21.89
N MET A 255 -3.92 -11.83 21.70
CA MET A 255 -4.36 -13.20 21.46
C MET A 255 -5.14 -13.79 22.64
N ARG A 256 -4.71 -13.56 23.89
CA ARG A 256 -5.47 -14.00 25.09
C ARG A 256 -6.84 -13.31 25.20
N MET A 257 -6.90 -12.01 24.93
CA MET A 257 -8.16 -11.25 24.91
C MET A 257 -9.10 -11.72 23.80
N TYR A 258 -8.57 -12.06 22.62
CA TYR A 258 -9.33 -12.67 21.54
C TYR A 258 -9.92 -14.03 21.95
N GLN A 259 -9.13 -14.90 22.62
CA GLN A 259 -9.59 -16.18 23.16
C GLN A 259 -10.72 -15.99 24.18
N ALA A 260 -10.62 -14.95 24.99
CA ALA A 260 -11.64 -14.58 25.98
C ALA A 260 -12.88 -13.90 25.36
N GLY A 261 -12.95 -13.72 24.03
CA GLY A 261 -14.07 -13.11 23.33
C GLY A 261 -14.19 -11.59 23.55
N GLN A 262 -13.11 -10.92 23.92
CA GLN A 262 -13.15 -9.47 24.18
C GLN A 262 -13.11 -8.63 22.89
N PHE A 263 -12.73 -9.22 21.76
CA PHE A 263 -12.86 -8.61 20.43
C PHE A 263 -12.97 -9.68 19.33
N ASP A 264 -13.43 -9.24 18.17
CA ASP A 264 -13.86 -10.09 17.07
C ASP A 264 -12.76 -10.26 16.01
N TYR A 265 -11.74 -9.38 16.06
CA TYR A 265 -10.74 -9.26 15.00
C TYR A 265 -9.42 -8.71 15.55
N THR A 266 -8.29 -9.44 15.35
CA THR A 266 -6.95 -9.01 15.77
C THR A 266 -6.23 -8.26 14.65
N TYR A 267 -5.28 -7.41 15.00
CA TYR A 267 -4.35 -6.80 14.04
C TYR A 267 -3.30 -7.80 13.54
N SER A 268 -2.71 -8.57 14.47
CA SER A 268 -1.65 -9.54 14.21
C SER A 268 -1.76 -10.74 15.15
N ILE A 269 -0.83 -11.66 15.02
CA ILE A 269 -0.56 -12.74 15.99
C ILE A 269 0.89 -12.61 16.49
N PRO A 270 1.24 -13.19 17.65
CA PRO A 270 2.63 -13.24 18.10
C PRO A 270 3.55 -13.88 17.08
N SER A 271 4.72 -13.27 16.86
CA SER A 271 5.69 -13.74 15.86
C SER A 271 6.24 -15.13 16.18
N GLY A 272 6.41 -15.95 15.14
CA GLY A 272 7.06 -17.26 15.22
C GLY A 272 6.19 -18.40 15.74
N ILE A 273 4.89 -18.17 16.00
CA ILE A 273 3.96 -19.19 16.47
C ILE A 273 2.84 -19.52 15.47
N TYR A 274 2.98 -19.14 14.21
CA TYR A 274 1.98 -19.35 13.17
C TYR A 274 1.47 -20.80 13.11
N ALA A 275 2.36 -21.79 13.09
CA ALA A 275 1.97 -23.20 13.05
C ALA A 275 1.14 -23.63 14.26
N GLN A 276 1.48 -23.13 15.46
CA GLN A 276 0.73 -23.38 16.67
C GLN A 276 -0.67 -22.72 16.59
N VAL A 277 -0.73 -21.46 16.20
CA VAL A 277 -1.98 -20.70 16.07
C VAL A 277 -2.86 -21.31 14.99
N SER A 278 -2.29 -21.71 13.84
CA SER A 278 -3.02 -22.41 12.78
C SER A 278 -3.67 -23.70 13.25
N LYS A 279 -2.95 -24.50 14.06
CA LYS A 279 -3.50 -25.74 14.64
C LYS A 279 -4.60 -25.46 15.68
N GLN A 280 -4.44 -24.40 16.48
CA GLN A 280 -5.34 -24.06 17.57
C GLN A 280 -6.64 -23.41 17.09
N PHE A 281 -6.56 -22.48 16.15
CA PHE A 281 -7.68 -21.64 15.72
C PHE A 281 -8.26 -22.05 14.36
N GLY A 282 -7.51 -22.81 13.56
CA GLY A 282 -8.00 -23.33 12.29
C GLY A 282 -8.55 -22.23 11.36
N PRO A 283 -9.88 -22.28 11.04
CA PRO A 283 -10.49 -21.33 10.09
C PRO A 283 -10.53 -19.87 10.57
N GLU A 284 -10.35 -19.62 11.88
CA GLU A 284 -10.30 -18.26 12.43
C GLU A 284 -8.98 -17.57 12.02
N LEU A 285 -7.90 -18.34 11.78
CA LEU A 285 -6.66 -17.79 11.30
C LEU A 285 -6.80 -17.39 9.82
N LYS A 286 -6.66 -16.10 9.56
CA LYS A 286 -6.71 -15.52 8.23
C LYS A 286 -5.32 -15.04 7.85
N THR A 287 -4.81 -15.58 6.75
CA THR A 287 -3.54 -15.15 6.17
C THR A 287 -3.81 -14.48 4.83
N GLY A 288 -3.39 -13.25 4.71
CA GLY A 288 -3.45 -12.46 3.49
C GLY A 288 -2.05 -12.02 3.07
N LEU A 289 -1.82 -11.80 1.78
CA LEU A 289 -0.61 -11.18 1.29
C LEU A 289 -0.72 -9.65 1.43
N GLN A 290 0.43 -9.00 1.62
CA GLN A 290 0.53 -7.55 1.56
C GLN A 290 1.26 -7.15 0.27
N ILE A 291 0.97 -5.97 -0.27
CA ILE A 291 1.72 -5.41 -1.40
C ILE A 291 3.03 -4.87 -0.84
N ALA A 292 3.94 -5.79 -0.54
CA ALA A 292 5.22 -5.49 0.08
C ALA A 292 6.24 -6.59 -0.24
N THR A 293 7.50 -6.20 -0.46
CA THR A 293 8.57 -7.12 -0.84
C THR A 293 9.75 -7.00 0.11
N TYR A 294 10.22 -8.13 0.64
CA TYR A 294 11.48 -8.24 1.36
C TYR A 294 12.59 -8.58 0.38
N TYR A 295 13.69 -7.83 0.43
CA TYR A 295 14.83 -8.05 -0.47
C TYR A 295 16.16 -7.68 0.19
N TYR A 296 17.27 -8.11 -0.41
CA TYR A 296 18.58 -7.53 -0.16
C TYR A 296 18.90 -6.49 -1.24
N SER A 297 19.14 -5.26 -0.79
CA SER A 297 19.71 -4.20 -1.60
C SER A 297 21.19 -4.48 -1.81
N LEU A 298 21.66 -4.36 -3.06
CA LEU A 298 23.08 -4.48 -3.42
C LEU A 298 23.52 -3.13 -4.00
N ASN A 299 24.60 -2.56 -3.51
CA ASN A 299 25.13 -1.31 -4.07
C ASN A 299 25.77 -1.60 -5.45
N ASN A 300 25.05 -1.25 -6.53
CA ASN A 300 25.49 -1.53 -7.90
C ASN A 300 26.71 -0.70 -8.35
N GLU A 301 27.11 0.32 -7.58
CA GLU A 301 28.35 1.07 -7.80
C GLU A 301 29.55 0.44 -7.07
N ASP A 302 29.30 -0.45 -6.05
CA ASP A 302 30.38 -1.17 -5.38
C ASP A 302 31.11 -2.08 -6.39
N PRO A 303 32.45 -2.08 -6.41
CA PRO A 303 33.25 -2.90 -7.33
C PRO A 303 32.89 -4.38 -7.34
N LEU A 304 32.40 -4.95 -6.21
CA LEU A 304 31.98 -6.35 -6.10
C LEU A 304 30.64 -6.60 -6.80
N PHE A 305 29.73 -5.63 -6.72
CA PHE A 305 28.36 -5.76 -7.23
C PHE A 305 28.11 -5.03 -8.56
N LYS A 306 29.09 -4.33 -9.11
CA LYS A 306 28.99 -3.73 -10.44
C LYS A 306 28.77 -4.78 -11.53
N ASP A 307 29.37 -5.96 -11.37
CA ASP A 307 29.19 -7.09 -12.30
C ASP A 307 27.86 -7.82 -12.01
N LYS A 308 26.93 -7.77 -12.97
CA LYS A 308 25.62 -8.43 -12.81
C LYS A 308 25.72 -9.95 -12.62
N ARG A 309 26.78 -10.60 -13.11
CA ARG A 309 27.00 -12.04 -12.94
C ARG A 309 27.12 -12.41 -11.46
N VAL A 310 27.74 -11.56 -10.67
CA VAL A 310 27.85 -11.73 -9.20
C VAL A 310 26.48 -11.62 -8.57
N ARG A 311 25.70 -10.58 -8.89
CA ARG A 311 24.35 -10.36 -8.34
C ARG A 311 23.41 -11.51 -8.72
N GLN A 312 23.46 -11.96 -9.98
CA GLN A 312 22.69 -13.10 -10.46
C GLN A 312 23.02 -14.38 -9.69
N ALA A 313 24.32 -14.70 -9.53
CA ALA A 313 24.77 -15.88 -8.82
C ALA A 313 24.27 -15.91 -7.37
N LEU A 314 24.36 -14.78 -6.65
CA LEU A 314 23.85 -14.66 -5.28
C LEU A 314 22.32 -14.86 -5.21
N SER A 315 21.58 -14.38 -6.19
CA SER A 315 20.11 -14.55 -6.23
C SER A 315 19.69 -15.99 -6.52
N MET A 316 20.39 -16.67 -7.44
CA MET A 316 19.98 -17.99 -7.94
C MET A 316 20.00 -19.10 -6.89
N VAL A 317 20.93 -19.05 -5.95
CA VAL A 317 21.20 -20.16 -5.00
C VAL A 317 20.37 -20.10 -3.72
N LEU A 318 19.66 -18.99 -3.46
CA LEU A 318 18.79 -18.88 -2.31
C LEU A 318 17.52 -19.72 -2.50
N ASP A 319 17.30 -20.65 -1.58
CA ASP A 319 16.10 -21.49 -1.56
C ASP A 319 14.95 -20.72 -0.89
N ARG A 320 14.18 -20.04 -1.72
CA ARG A 320 13.06 -19.19 -1.27
C ARG A 320 11.89 -20.00 -0.72
N ASP A 321 11.70 -21.22 -1.22
CA ASP A 321 10.67 -22.12 -0.72
C ASP A 321 11.02 -22.61 0.69
N LEU A 322 12.28 -23.00 0.91
CA LEU A 322 12.79 -23.35 2.25
C LEU A 322 12.66 -22.16 3.21
N LEU A 323 13.00 -20.95 2.74
CA LEU A 323 12.89 -19.72 3.51
C LEU A 323 11.44 -19.48 3.97
N THR A 324 10.47 -19.45 3.04
CA THR A 324 9.09 -19.06 3.34
C THR A 324 8.27 -20.19 3.98
N GLN A 325 8.56 -21.47 3.67
CA GLN A 325 7.76 -22.59 4.17
C GLN A 325 8.28 -23.18 5.47
N ARG A 326 9.57 -22.94 5.82
CA ARG A 326 10.20 -23.56 6.98
C ARG A 326 10.83 -22.57 7.96
N LEU A 327 11.44 -21.50 7.46
CA LEU A 327 12.19 -20.60 8.33
C LEU A 327 11.31 -19.47 8.88
N THR A 328 10.61 -18.75 8.01
CA THR A 328 9.66 -17.70 8.40
C THR A 328 8.29 -18.32 8.68
N ALA A 329 7.76 -19.09 7.75
CA ALA A 329 6.55 -19.89 7.84
C ALA A 329 5.29 -19.13 8.31
N ASP A 330 5.20 -17.83 8.01
CA ASP A 330 4.08 -16.95 8.38
C ASP A 330 3.16 -16.63 7.17
N GLY A 331 3.22 -17.46 6.11
CA GLY A 331 2.34 -17.35 4.93
C GLY A 331 2.89 -16.47 3.82
N GLU A 332 4.16 -16.10 3.87
CA GLU A 332 4.85 -15.34 2.84
C GLU A 332 4.96 -16.14 1.53
N LEU A 333 5.08 -15.44 0.40
CA LEU A 333 5.33 -16.04 -0.91
C LEU A 333 6.76 -15.80 -1.38
N PRO A 334 7.42 -16.83 -1.98
CA PRO A 334 8.71 -16.66 -2.65
C PRO A 334 8.66 -15.59 -3.72
N MET A 335 9.63 -14.66 -3.74
CA MET A 335 9.73 -13.59 -4.72
C MET A 335 11.03 -13.65 -5.51
N TYR A 336 10.94 -13.36 -6.80
CA TYR A 336 12.06 -13.31 -7.74
C TYR A 336 12.22 -11.93 -8.40
N GLY A 337 11.18 -11.11 -8.35
CA GLY A 337 11.13 -9.73 -8.80
C GLY A 337 10.75 -8.78 -7.69
N LEU A 338 10.78 -7.50 -7.99
CA LEU A 338 10.48 -6.45 -7.03
C LEU A 338 8.98 -6.27 -6.82
N ILE A 339 8.19 -6.31 -7.91
CA ILE A 339 6.74 -6.09 -7.87
C ILE A 339 6.03 -7.34 -7.33
N SER A 340 5.30 -7.17 -6.23
CA SER A 340 4.60 -8.24 -5.53
C SER A 340 3.23 -8.57 -6.17
N LYS A 341 2.73 -9.77 -5.89
CA LYS A 341 1.40 -10.21 -6.33
C LYS A 341 0.31 -9.32 -5.71
N GLY A 342 -0.65 -8.91 -6.54
CA GLY A 342 -1.74 -8.01 -6.16
C GLY A 342 -1.47 -6.55 -6.48
N THR A 343 -0.24 -6.19 -6.91
CA THR A 343 0.08 -4.87 -7.41
C THR A 343 -0.61 -4.65 -8.76
N GLN A 344 -1.21 -3.48 -8.94
CA GLN A 344 -1.78 -3.04 -10.21
C GLN A 344 -0.69 -2.44 -11.12
N GLY A 345 -0.92 -2.48 -12.42
CA GLY A 345 -0.09 -1.81 -13.42
C GLY A 345 1.15 -2.56 -13.88
N ALA A 346 1.49 -3.74 -13.34
CA ALA A 346 2.52 -4.62 -13.90
C ALA A 346 2.38 -6.07 -13.44
N ALA A 347 2.94 -7.00 -14.23
CA ALA A 347 3.00 -8.42 -13.89
C ALA A 347 4.16 -8.74 -12.93
N VAL A 348 4.01 -9.84 -12.20
CA VAL A 348 5.07 -10.39 -11.33
C VAL A 348 6.16 -11.03 -12.19
N PHE A 349 7.42 -10.66 -11.94
CA PHE A 349 8.58 -11.24 -12.62
C PHE A 349 8.91 -12.63 -12.09
N LYS A 350 9.21 -13.54 -13.01
CA LYS A 350 9.72 -14.86 -12.69
C LYS A 350 10.79 -15.26 -13.72
N PRO A 351 12.08 -15.35 -13.33
CA PRO A 351 13.14 -15.72 -14.25
C PRO A 351 13.05 -17.19 -14.65
N ASP A 352 13.55 -17.55 -15.83
CA ASP A 352 13.50 -18.92 -16.36
C ASP A 352 14.12 -19.96 -15.40
N TRP A 353 15.21 -19.58 -14.72
CA TRP A 353 15.89 -20.45 -13.77
C TRP A 353 15.10 -20.72 -12.48
N ALA A 354 14.03 -19.97 -12.20
CA ALA A 354 13.20 -20.21 -11.01
C ALA A 354 12.57 -21.61 -10.98
N GLY A 355 12.34 -22.21 -12.16
CA GLY A 355 11.87 -23.59 -12.29
C GLY A 355 12.98 -24.65 -12.33
N TRP A 356 14.26 -24.27 -12.29
CA TRP A 356 15.34 -25.27 -12.36
C TRP A 356 15.55 -25.96 -11.01
N PRO A 357 15.99 -27.25 -11.03
CA PRO A 357 16.47 -27.91 -9.82
C PRO A 357 17.62 -27.14 -9.18
N MET A 358 17.69 -27.14 -7.85
CA MET A 358 18.70 -26.37 -7.09
C MET A 358 20.13 -26.72 -7.51
N ALA A 359 20.44 -28.01 -7.77
CA ALA A 359 21.77 -28.41 -8.24
C ALA A 359 22.16 -27.67 -9.54
N LYS A 360 21.25 -27.59 -10.51
CA LYS A 360 21.50 -26.87 -11.77
C LYS A 360 21.71 -25.37 -11.54
N ARG A 361 20.93 -24.75 -10.61
CA ARG A 361 21.12 -23.34 -10.24
C ARG A 361 22.51 -23.11 -9.64
N VAL A 362 22.94 -23.99 -8.74
CA VAL A 362 24.25 -23.90 -8.07
C VAL A 362 25.39 -24.02 -9.08
N ASP A 363 25.33 -25.01 -9.99
CA ASP A 363 26.38 -25.19 -11.01
C ASP A 363 26.46 -23.97 -11.94
N TYR A 364 25.32 -23.44 -12.37
CA TYR A 364 25.27 -22.24 -13.20
C TYR A 364 25.82 -21.02 -12.45
N ALA A 365 25.42 -20.82 -11.20
CA ALA A 365 25.88 -19.69 -10.36
C ALA A 365 27.39 -19.75 -10.07
N ARG A 366 27.95 -20.94 -9.84
CA ARG A 366 29.40 -21.13 -9.71
C ARG A 366 30.15 -20.74 -10.99
N ASN A 367 29.61 -21.09 -12.16
CA ASN A 367 30.18 -20.69 -13.43
C ASN A 367 30.13 -19.18 -13.66
N LEU A 368 29.04 -18.50 -13.22
CA LEU A 368 28.95 -17.04 -13.24
C LEU A 368 30.04 -16.40 -12.37
N LEU A 369 30.22 -16.86 -11.13
CA LEU A 369 31.27 -16.35 -10.24
C LEU A 369 32.66 -16.60 -10.80
N LYS A 370 32.93 -17.81 -11.33
CA LYS A 370 34.20 -18.13 -11.97
C LYS A 370 34.49 -17.19 -13.14
N SER A 371 33.52 -16.94 -14.00
CA SER A 371 33.66 -16.01 -15.13
C SER A 371 33.79 -14.55 -14.70
N ALA A 372 33.34 -14.19 -13.50
CA ALA A 372 33.54 -12.89 -12.86
C ALA A 372 34.90 -12.79 -12.10
N GLY A 373 35.72 -13.84 -12.12
CA GLY A 373 37.08 -13.85 -11.51
C GLY A 373 37.14 -14.31 -10.05
N TYR A 374 36.09 -14.97 -9.54
CA TYR A 374 36.08 -15.57 -8.20
C TYR A 374 36.29 -17.08 -8.27
N SER A 375 36.95 -17.62 -7.25
CA SER A 375 37.27 -19.05 -7.13
C SER A 375 37.55 -19.42 -5.66
N ASP A 376 37.79 -20.70 -5.38
CA ASP A 376 38.17 -21.12 -4.03
C ASP A 376 39.44 -20.45 -3.51
N ALA A 377 40.39 -20.14 -4.41
CA ALA A 377 41.63 -19.39 -4.07
C ALA A 377 41.38 -17.85 -3.94
N LYS A 378 40.31 -17.35 -4.51
CA LYS A 378 39.89 -15.94 -4.45
C LYS A 378 38.38 -15.86 -4.22
N PRO A 379 37.88 -16.20 -3.01
CA PRO A 379 36.45 -16.21 -2.75
C PRO A 379 35.86 -14.81 -2.74
N LEU A 380 34.60 -14.68 -3.17
CA LEU A 380 33.83 -13.45 -3.00
C LEU A 380 33.61 -13.22 -1.50
N THR A 381 33.93 -12.02 -1.03
CA THR A 381 33.74 -11.62 0.36
C THR A 381 33.07 -10.24 0.43
N PHE A 382 32.00 -10.11 1.23
CA PHE A 382 31.32 -8.83 1.42
C PHE A 382 30.61 -8.75 2.78
N THR A 383 30.18 -7.55 3.15
CA THR A 383 29.39 -7.29 4.35
C THR A 383 27.90 -7.20 3.99
N LEU A 384 27.06 -7.94 4.74
CA LEU A 384 25.61 -7.81 4.73
C LEU A 384 25.16 -7.13 6.02
N THR A 385 24.65 -5.91 5.90
CA THR A 385 24.18 -5.10 7.03
C THR A 385 22.66 -5.26 7.18
N TYR A 386 22.17 -5.44 8.40
CA TYR A 386 20.75 -5.53 8.71
C TYR A 386 20.43 -4.78 10.01
N ASN A 387 19.21 -4.25 10.13
CA ASN A 387 18.77 -3.62 11.38
C ASN A 387 18.34 -4.65 12.41
N THR A 388 18.46 -4.29 13.68
CA THR A 388 18.11 -5.13 14.82
C THR A 388 16.65 -5.56 14.75
N ASN A 389 16.44 -6.85 14.50
CA ASN A 389 15.15 -7.53 14.44
C ASN A 389 15.40 -9.04 14.29
N ASP A 390 14.62 -9.87 14.98
CA ASP A 390 14.82 -11.33 14.99
C ASP A 390 14.59 -11.98 13.62
N LEU A 391 13.54 -11.53 12.89
CA LEU A 391 13.30 -12.01 11.52
C LEU A 391 14.47 -11.68 10.61
N HIS A 392 14.98 -10.43 10.65
CA HIS A 392 16.09 -10.00 9.80
C HIS A 392 17.36 -10.78 10.09
N LYS A 393 17.64 -11.06 11.38
CA LYS A 393 18.75 -11.91 11.79
C LYS A 393 18.63 -13.33 11.25
N LYS A 394 17.44 -13.94 11.38
CA LYS A 394 17.18 -15.31 10.86
C LYS A 394 17.38 -15.36 9.34
N VAL A 395 16.84 -14.41 8.59
CA VAL A 395 16.96 -14.35 7.13
C VAL A 395 18.42 -14.10 6.71
N ALA A 396 19.16 -13.24 7.44
CA ALA A 396 20.58 -12.99 7.16
C ALA A 396 21.45 -14.23 7.39
N LEU A 397 21.23 -14.96 8.48
CA LEU A 397 21.93 -16.22 8.78
C LEU A 397 21.61 -17.28 7.71
N PHE A 398 20.36 -17.39 7.29
CA PHE A 398 19.95 -18.28 6.20
C PHE A 398 20.72 -17.96 4.91
N ALA A 399 20.64 -16.72 4.43
CA ALA A 399 21.28 -16.31 3.19
C ALA A 399 22.79 -16.53 3.22
N THR A 400 23.44 -16.16 4.32
CA THR A 400 24.90 -16.38 4.53
C THR A 400 25.25 -17.85 4.48
N SER A 401 24.43 -18.74 5.09
CA SER A 401 24.64 -20.19 5.03
C SER A 401 24.50 -20.73 3.61
N GLU A 402 23.47 -20.29 2.88
CA GLU A 402 23.22 -20.69 1.49
C GLU A 402 24.37 -20.26 0.56
N TRP A 403 24.83 -19.03 0.65
CA TRP A 403 25.96 -18.52 -0.13
C TRP A 403 27.27 -19.25 0.19
N ARG A 404 27.54 -19.49 1.47
CA ARG A 404 28.75 -20.21 1.89
C ARG A 404 28.75 -21.64 1.39
N THR A 405 27.68 -22.39 1.65
CA THR A 405 27.60 -23.83 1.32
C THR A 405 27.56 -24.09 -0.17
N LYS A 406 26.83 -23.25 -0.91
CA LYS A 406 26.57 -23.47 -2.34
C LYS A 406 27.62 -22.83 -3.24
N LEU A 407 28.19 -21.68 -2.83
CA LEU A 407 29.09 -20.88 -3.67
C LEU A 407 30.50 -20.66 -3.07
N GLY A 408 30.76 -21.03 -1.82
CA GLY A 408 32.00 -20.69 -1.15
C GLY A 408 32.15 -19.20 -0.80
N VAL A 409 31.07 -18.43 -0.82
CA VAL A 409 31.06 -16.99 -0.54
C VAL A 409 31.19 -16.74 0.96
N THR A 410 32.02 -15.78 1.35
CA THR A 410 32.18 -15.35 2.75
C THR A 410 31.39 -14.06 2.98
N THR A 411 30.44 -14.09 3.90
CA THR A 411 29.64 -12.91 4.24
C THR A 411 29.86 -12.52 5.70
N LYS A 412 30.31 -11.30 5.93
CA LYS A 412 30.34 -10.69 7.26
C LYS A 412 28.96 -10.12 7.57
N LEU A 413 28.36 -10.51 8.69
CA LEU A 413 27.09 -9.95 9.16
C LEU A 413 27.35 -8.72 10.05
N GLU A 414 26.66 -7.63 9.79
CA GLU A 414 26.70 -6.42 10.58
C GLU A 414 25.28 -6.06 11.03
N ASN A 415 25.08 -5.96 12.34
CA ASN A 415 23.82 -5.55 12.95
C ASN A 415 23.91 -4.10 13.43
N VAL A 416 23.00 -3.26 13.01
CA VAL A 416 22.94 -1.84 13.38
C VAL A 416 21.52 -1.42 13.77
N GLU A 417 21.38 -0.25 14.37
CA GLU A 417 20.08 0.37 14.62
C GLU A 417 19.44 0.80 13.28
N TYR A 418 18.09 0.83 13.21
CA TYR A 418 17.38 1.04 11.93
C TYR A 418 17.69 2.40 11.28
N LYS A 419 17.70 3.50 12.05
CA LYS A 419 18.01 4.84 11.50
C LYS A 419 19.46 4.93 11.00
N VAL A 420 20.37 4.19 11.65
CA VAL A 420 21.78 4.08 11.21
C VAL A 420 21.84 3.37 9.86
N LEU A 421 21.12 2.25 9.71
CA LEU A 421 21.04 1.51 8.44
C LEU A 421 20.50 2.39 7.32
N LEU A 422 19.38 3.11 7.56
CA LEU A 422 18.80 4.02 6.57
C LEU A 422 19.81 5.06 6.10
N LYS A 423 20.49 5.72 7.05
CA LYS A 423 21.51 6.72 6.72
C LYS A 423 22.66 6.12 5.93
N GLN A 424 23.17 4.96 6.34
CA GLN A 424 24.29 4.31 5.65
C GLN A 424 23.93 3.90 4.22
N ARG A 425 22.70 3.44 3.98
CA ARG A 425 22.19 3.14 2.64
C ARG A 425 22.11 4.38 1.77
N HIS A 426 21.44 5.43 2.24
CA HIS A 426 21.35 6.71 1.51
C HIS A 426 22.72 7.32 1.20
N ASP A 427 23.69 7.18 2.13
CA ASP A 427 25.07 7.63 1.92
C ASP A 427 25.87 6.71 0.98
N GLY A 428 25.33 5.53 0.57
CA GLY A 428 26.04 4.53 -0.24
C GLY A 428 27.18 3.83 0.49
N LYS A 429 27.15 3.78 1.82
CA LYS A 429 28.21 3.23 2.69
C LYS A 429 28.05 1.73 3.00
N VAL A 430 27.00 1.09 2.50
CA VAL A 430 26.78 -0.35 2.64
C VAL A 430 27.07 -1.04 1.32
N GLN A 431 27.65 -2.25 1.39
CA GLN A 431 27.84 -3.12 0.22
C GLN A 431 26.55 -3.83 -0.13
N ALA A 432 26.01 -4.56 0.84
CA ALA A 432 24.70 -5.21 0.78
C ALA A 432 23.93 -4.95 2.07
N SER A 433 22.63 -4.76 1.98
CA SER A 433 21.80 -4.56 3.16
C SER A 433 20.43 -5.20 3.07
N ARG A 434 19.87 -5.51 4.24
CA ARG A 434 18.46 -5.86 4.34
C ARG A 434 17.62 -4.64 3.95
N ASP A 435 16.55 -4.90 3.21
CA ASP A 435 15.56 -3.91 2.88
C ASP A 435 14.15 -4.52 2.75
N GLY A 436 13.14 -3.67 2.65
CA GLY A 436 11.77 -4.03 2.36
C GLY A 436 10.99 -2.80 1.92
N TRP A 437 10.09 -3.00 0.99
CA TRP A 437 9.23 -1.95 0.48
C TRP A 437 7.78 -2.31 0.70
N PHE A 438 7.06 -1.45 1.40
CA PHE A 438 5.62 -1.44 1.52
C PHE A 438 5.11 -0.29 0.67
N VAL A 439 4.22 -0.59 -0.27
CA VAL A 439 3.74 0.45 -1.20
C VAL A 439 2.81 1.44 -0.49
N ASP A 440 2.95 2.72 -0.80
CA ASP A 440 2.05 3.76 -0.31
C ASP A 440 0.69 3.74 -1.04
N TYR A 441 0.68 3.25 -2.28
CA TYR A 441 -0.51 3.11 -3.12
C TYR A 441 -0.37 1.88 -4.03
N ASN A 442 -1.49 1.25 -4.39
CA ASN A 442 -1.49 0.00 -5.16
C ASN A 442 -1.24 0.23 -6.65
N ASP A 443 -0.02 0.61 -7.00
CA ASP A 443 0.44 0.72 -8.38
C ASP A 443 1.93 0.38 -8.49
N ALA A 444 2.32 -0.20 -9.63
CA ALA A 444 3.70 -0.57 -9.92
C ALA A 444 4.68 0.61 -9.84
N MET A 445 4.21 1.85 -10.06
CA MET A 445 5.05 3.05 -9.96
C MET A 445 5.69 3.21 -8.58
N SER A 446 5.01 2.80 -7.49
CA SER A 446 5.60 2.82 -6.15
C SER A 446 6.88 1.98 -6.04
N TYR A 447 7.02 0.94 -6.84
CA TYR A 447 8.24 0.13 -6.90
C TYR A 447 9.32 0.71 -7.83
N PHE A 448 8.91 1.40 -8.90
CA PHE A 448 9.87 2.00 -9.83
C PHE A 448 10.70 3.11 -9.18
N ASP A 449 10.19 3.76 -8.13
CA ASP A 449 10.97 4.73 -7.35
C ASP A 449 12.24 4.11 -6.75
N LEU A 450 12.28 2.79 -6.54
CA LEU A 450 13.47 2.09 -6.03
C LEU A 450 14.56 1.85 -7.08
N ILE A 451 14.24 1.90 -8.38
CA ILE A 451 15.13 1.45 -9.47
C ILE A 451 15.32 2.46 -10.61
N ARG A 452 14.67 3.63 -10.56
CA ARG A 452 14.91 4.70 -11.52
C ARG A 452 16.24 5.41 -11.23
N CYS A 453 16.97 5.81 -12.29
CA CYS A 453 18.33 6.35 -12.21
C CYS A 453 18.48 7.53 -11.22
N ASN A 454 17.53 8.45 -11.22
CA ASN A 454 17.62 9.70 -10.45
C ASN A 454 16.66 9.72 -9.24
N SER A 455 16.11 8.58 -8.85
CA SER A 455 15.22 8.51 -7.69
C SER A 455 16.00 8.58 -6.38
N VAL A 456 15.51 9.39 -5.45
CA VAL A 456 16.07 9.48 -4.09
C VAL A 456 15.86 8.21 -3.26
N GLN A 457 14.94 7.34 -3.67
CA GLN A 457 14.68 6.05 -3.03
C GLN A 457 15.56 4.91 -3.58
N ASN A 458 16.36 5.19 -4.62
CA ASN A 458 17.22 4.19 -5.26
C ASN A 458 18.53 3.98 -4.47
N ASP A 459 18.43 3.37 -3.31
CA ASP A 459 19.58 3.02 -2.47
C ASP A 459 20.50 1.97 -3.10
N GLN A 460 19.98 1.19 -4.05
CA GLN A 460 20.75 0.21 -4.83
C GLN A 460 21.70 0.86 -5.83
N ARG A 461 21.53 2.16 -6.11
CA ARG A 461 22.32 2.90 -7.11
C ARG A 461 22.33 2.23 -8.48
N TYR A 462 21.25 1.53 -8.77
CA TYR A 462 21.03 0.94 -10.08
C TYR A 462 20.61 2.03 -11.08
N CYS A 463 21.11 1.96 -12.30
CA CYS A 463 20.70 2.86 -13.36
C CYS A 463 20.71 2.14 -14.71
N ASN A 464 19.55 2.10 -15.34
CA ASN A 464 19.39 1.68 -16.73
C ASN A 464 18.47 2.67 -17.45
N PRO A 465 19.02 3.57 -18.31
CA PRO A 465 18.23 4.60 -19.00
C PRO A 465 17.11 4.03 -19.88
N GLN A 466 17.21 2.76 -20.31
CA GLN A 466 16.14 2.13 -21.07
C GLN A 466 14.92 1.83 -20.19
N VAL A 467 15.14 1.45 -18.91
CA VAL A 467 14.06 1.27 -17.93
C VAL A 467 13.34 2.60 -17.71
N ASP A 468 14.08 3.68 -17.46
CA ASP A 468 13.51 5.01 -17.26
C ASP A 468 12.68 5.46 -18.48
N LYS A 469 13.20 5.25 -19.69
CA LYS A 469 12.48 5.59 -20.91
C LYS A 469 11.15 4.86 -21.04
N ILE A 470 11.14 3.53 -20.78
CA ILE A 470 9.91 2.74 -20.88
C ILE A 470 8.89 3.17 -19.79
N VAL A 471 9.36 3.47 -18.58
CA VAL A 471 8.49 4.00 -17.50
C VAL A 471 7.91 5.36 -17.88
N ASP A 472 8.69 6.25 -18.47
CA ASP A 472 8.20 7.56 -18.93
C ASP A 472 7.18 7.41 -20.07
N GLU A 473 7.39 6.46 -21.00
CA GLU A 473 6.40 6.13 -22.05
C GLU A 473 5.11 5.59 -21.43
N ALA A 474 5.20 4.67 -20.45
CA ALA A 474 4.05 4.12 -19.75
C ALA A 474 3.22 5.19 -19.02
N ASN A 475 3.89 6.18 -18.42
CA ASN A 475 3.21 7.26 -17.70
C ASN A 475 2.41 8.19 -18.62
N GLN A 476 2.73 8.24 -19.93
CA GLN A 476 1.96 9.02 -20.90
C GLN A 476 0.74 8.28 -21.45
N GLN A 477 0.60 6.97 -21.19
CA GLN A 477 -0.53 6.20 -21.69
C GLN A 477 -1.82 6.54 -20.94
N LEU A 478 -2.92 6.66 -21.68
CA LEU A 478 -4.28 6.77 -21.12
C LEU A 478 -4.99 5.42 -21.07
N ASP A 479 -4.53 4.44 -21.86
CA ASP A 479 -4.99 3.06 -21.83
C ASP A 479 -4.22 2.28 -20.75
N ASP A 480 -4.96 1.71 -19.78
CA ASP A 480 -4.37 0.99 -18.66
C ASP A 480 -3.74 -0.34 -19.07
N ALA A 481 -4.20 -0.98 -20.16
CA ALA A 481 -3.62 -2.22 -20.65
C ALA A 481 -2.27 -1.96 -21.33
N GLU A 482 -2.17 -0.94 -22.19
CA GLU A 482 -0.91 -0.51 -22.81
C GLU A 482 0.10 -0.06 -21.75
N ARG A 483 -0.36 0.69 -20.75
CA ARG A 483 0.46 1.09 -19.60
C ARG A 483 1.01 -0.12 -18.85
N THR A 484 0.16 -1.11 -18.56
CA THR A 484 0.54 -2.33 -17.84
C THR A 484 1.58 -3.14 -18.63
N GLU A 485 1.44 -3.25 -19.94
CA GLU A 485 2.42 -3.93 -20.80
C GLU A 485 3.79 -3.24 -20.74
N LEU A 486 3.82 -1.92 -20.85
CA LEU A 486 5.06 -1.14 -20.79
C LEU A 486 5.74 -1.25 -19.41
N LEU A 487 4.98 -1.11 -18.30
CA LEU A 487 5.53 -1.24 -16.95
C LEU A 487 6.01 -2.67 -16.66
N THR A 488 5.32 -3.70 -17.17
CA THR A 488 5.80 -5.08 -17.09
C THR A 488 7.13 -5.25 -17.81
N LYS A 489 7.24 -4.72 -19.03
CA LYS A 489 8.49 -4.75 -19.80
C LYS A 489 9.63 -4.00 -19.11
N ALA A 490 9.35 -2.84 -18.49
CA ALA A 490 10.34 -2.10 -17.71
C ALA A 490 10.83 -2.90 -16.50
N HIS A 491 9.90 -3.53 -15.77
CA HIS A 491 10.20 -4.39 -14.62
C HIS A 491 11.05 -5.60 -15.02
N ASP A 492 10.66 -6.31 -16.08
CA ASP A 492 11.41 -7.47 -16.58
C ASP A 492 12.83 -7.07 -17.03
N THR A 493 12.98 -5.92 -17.70
CA THR A 493 14.27 -5.39 -18.10
C THR A 493 15.16 -5.13 -16.89
N ALA A 494 14.62 -4.44 -15.86
CA ALA A 494 15.35 -4.16 -14.64
C ALA A 494 15.71 -5.43 -13.86
N MET A 495 14.76 -6.36 -13.69
CA MET A 495 15.00 -7.58 -12.90
C MET A 495 15.98 -8.54 -13.58
N ASN A 496 16.07 -8.52 -14.90
CA ASN A 496 17.12 -9.25 -15.64
C ASN A 496 18.51 -8.67 -15.45
N ASP A 497 18.65 -7.45 -14.95
CA ASP A 497 19.93 -6.85 -14.53
C ASP A 497 20.30 -7.18 -13.07
N TYR A 498 19.41 -7.81 -12.32
CA TYR A 498 19.60 -8.20 -10.92
C TYR A 498 20.02 -7.03 -10.02
N PRO A 499 19.30 -5.89 -9.98
CA PRO A 499 19.69 -4.73 -9.18
C PRO A 499 19.69 -5.01 -7.68
N MET A 500 18.92 -6.01 -7.26
CA MET A 500 18.72 -6.46 -5.88
C MET A 500 18.43 -7.97 -5.84
N VAL A 501 18.27 -8.51 -4.65
CA VAL A 501 17.90 -9.93 -4.43
C VAL A 501 16.54 -10.00 -3.73
N PRO A 502 15.41 -10.05 -4.46
CA PRO A 502 14.09 -10.27 -3.86
C PRO A 502 14.01 -11.65 -3.19
N LEU A 503 13.37 -11.72 -2.04
CA LEU A 503 13.27 -12.94 -1.23
C LEU A 503 11.84 -13.42 -1.08
N PHE A 504 10.95 -12.60 -0.54
CA PHE A 504 9.55 -12.94 -0.33
C PHE A 504 8.63 -11.71 -0.30
N GLN A 505 7.37 -11.96 -0.60
CA GLN A 505 6.26 -11.06 -0.36
C GLN A 505 5.77 -11.24 1.07
N TYR A 506 5.59 -10.13 1.77
CA TYR A 506 5.05 -10.14 3.13
C TYR A 506 3.61 -10.65 3.19
N SER A 507 3.25 -11.22 4.33
CA SER A 507 1.89 -11.60 4.69
C SER A 507 1.38 -10.79 5.87
N ALA A 508 0.05 -10.70 5.99
CA ALA A 508 -0.65 -10.22 7.17
C ALA A 508 -1.45 -11.39 7.77
N VAL A 509 -1.18 -11.71 9.00
CA VAL A 509 -1.81 -12.84 9.71
C VAL A 509 -2.67 -12.32 10.85
N ARG A 510 -3.96 -12.72 10.88
CA ARG A 510 -4.95 -12.24 11.84
C ARG A 510 -5.84 -13.36 12.35
N LEU A 511 -6.36 -13.18 13.53
CA LEU A 511 -7.48 -13.97 14.03
C LEU A 511 -8.79 -13.19 13.81
N VAL A 512 -9.76 -13.83 13.19
CA VAL A 512 -11.08 -13.25 12.89
C VAL A 512 -12.14 -14.26 13.29
N LYS A 513 -13.10 -13.85 14.12
CA LYS A 513 -14.18 -14.72 14.56
C LYS A 513 -15.00 -15.24 13.38
N PRO A 514 -15.44 -16.51 13.38
CA PRO A 514 -16.16 -17.12 12.26
C PRO A 514 -17.46 -16.40 11.89
N TYR A 515 -18.05 -15.71 12.85
CA TYR A 515 -19.28 -14.94 12.64
C TYR A 515 -19.05 -13.53 12.04
N VAL A 516 -17.80 -13.12 11.84
CA VAL A 516 -17.48 -11.87 11.12
C VAL A 516 -17.49 -12.13 9.62
N GLY A 517 -18.55 -11.67 8.95
CA GLY A 517 -18.66 -11.70 7.50
C GLY A 517 -18.10 -10.44 6.85
N GLY A 518 -17.84 -10.50 5.53
CA GLY A 518 -17.26 -9.40 4.76
C GLY A 518 -15.73 -9.30 4.83
N TYR A 519 -15.08 -10.04 5.73
CA TYR A 519 -13.62 -10.13 5.75
C TYR A 519 -13.10 -10.99 4.59
N THR A 520 -12.09 -10.52 3.86
CA THR A 520 -11.39 -11.30 2.86
C THR A 520 -9.88 -11.20 3.01
N SER A 521 -9.16 -12.32 2.80
CA SER A 521 -7.69 -12.35 2.76
C SER A 521 -7.10 -11.85 1.44
N SER A 522 -7.92 -11.65 0.40
CA SER A 522 -7.46 -11.17 -0.92
C SER A 522 -7.30 -9.64 -1.01
N ASN A 523 -7.60 -8.91 0.06
CA ASN A 523 -7.31 -7.47 0.13
C ASN A 523 -5.83 -7.25 0.43
N TYR A 524 -5.03 -7.15 -0.62
CA TYR A 524 -3.57 -7.00 -0.53
C TYR A 524 -3.12 -5.62 -0.08
N VAL A 525 -4.00 -4.60 -0.19
CA VAL A 525 -3.75 -3.24 0.32
C VAL A 525 -3.84 -3.19 1.84
N ASP A 526 -4.48 -4.21 2.43
CA ASP A 526 -4.72 -4.37 3.87
C ASP A 526 -5.56 -3.24 4.52
N GLN A 527 -6.30 -2.49 3.72
CA GLN A 527 -7.26 -1.48 4.16
C GLN A 527 -8.65 -2.10 4.28
N ARG A 528 -9.20 -2.15 5.50
CA ARG A 528 -10.48 -2.80 5.79
C ARG A 528 -11.37 -1.88 6.59
N ALA A 529 -12.28 -1.20 5.88
CA ALA A 529 -13.32 -0.38 6.49
C ALA A 529 -14.39 -1.28 7.14
N THR A 530 -14.88 -0.88 8.30
CA THR A 530 -15.92 -1.62 9.03
C THR A 530 -17.25 -1.67 8.27
N GLN A 531 -17.52 -0.68 7.39
CA GLN A 531 -18.72 -0.66 6.55
C GLN A 531 -18.85 -1.88 5.63
N ASP A 532 -17.73 -2.57 5.34
CA ASP A 532 -17.69 -3.76 4.49
C ASP A 532 -17.84 -5.07 5.30
N MET A 533 -18.21 -4.98 6.59
CA MET A 533 -18.37 -6.11 7.49
C MET A 533 -19.82 -6.26 8.00
N TYR A 534 -20.14 -7.45 8.48
CA TYR A 534 -21.40 -7.78 9.16
C TYR A 534 -21.20 -8.94 10.14
N LEU A 535 -22.09 -9.10 11.13
CA LEU A 535 -22.05 -10.21 12.05
C LEU A 535 -23.15 -11.22 11.72
N ILE A 536 -22.76 -12.49 11.61
CA ILE A 536 -23.62 -13.64 11.36
C ILE A 536 -24.13 -14.14 12.72
N LYS A 537 -25.36 -14.64 12.78
CA LYS A 537 -25.93 -15.25 13.98
C LYS A 537 -25.03 -16.38 14.48
N HIS A 538 -24.65 -16.35 15.74
CA HIS A 538 -23.74 -17.29 16.43
C HIS A 538 -24.24 -17.57 17.85
#